data_b65bb0491984d5ddab7465fa9aa43bfb
#
_entry.id   b65bb0491984d5ddab7465fa9aa43bfb
#
_cell.length_a   1.000
_cell.length_b   1.000
_cell.length_c   1.000
_cell.angle_alpha   90.00
_cell.angle_beta   90.00
_cell.angle_gamma   90.00
#
_symmetry.space_group_name_H-M   'P 1'
#
loop_
_entity.id
_entity.type
_entity.pdbx_description
1 polymer ?
#
loop_
_entity_poly.entity_id
_entity_poly.type
_entity_poly.pdbx_seq_one_letter_code
_entity_poly.pdbx_strand_id
1 'polypeptide(L)'
;MRWWKTRCKKHPPDDIHRAGELAELRLEKLSRAAGRENGWHIFGSVRIPDPDDGGRREIDLVIIGGNTMLIVEQKHWAGRFEINGSGEFIQFRNNGSEHNHSTVAERIARKARMLNKIHHKRMGLK
;
A
#
# COMPACT_ATOMS: atom_id res chain seq x y z
N MET A 1 12.96 24.78 -11.13
CA MET A 1 12.92 24.26 -9.76
C MET A 1 12.06 25.07 -8.78
N ARG A 2 11.86 26.34 -8.98
CA ARG A 2 11.01 27.18 -8.12
C ARG A 2 9.50 26.99 -8.32
N TRP A 3 9.04 26.54 -9.45
CA TRP A 3 7.62 26.44 -9.80
C TRP A 3 6.88 25.28 -9.10
N TRP A 4 7.57 24.22 -8.76
CA TRP A 4 6.93 23.13 -8.05
C TRP A 4 6.79 23.36 -6.54
N LYS A 5 7.65 24.22 -5.96
CA LYS A 5 7.49 24.69 -4.58
C LYS A 5 6.27 25.59 -4.41
N THR A 6 5.91 26.35 -5.45
CA THR A 6 4.72 27.20 -5.44
C THR A 6 3.43 26.40 -5.62
N ARG A 7 3.46 25.24 -6.28
CA ARG A 7 2.30 24.34 -6.38
C ARG A 7 1.93 23.70 -5.04
N CYS A 8 2.93 23.37 -4.23
CA CYS A 8 2.70 22.80 -2.90
C CYS A 8 2.09 23.80 -1.91
N LYS A 9 2.21 25.10 -2.18
CA LYS A 9 1.64 26.15 -1.32
C LYS A 9 0.15 26.41 -1.57
N LYS A 10 -0.40 26.02 -2.72
CA LYS A 10 -1.81 26.27 -3.06
C LYS A 10 -2.80 25.37 -2.32
N HIS A 11 -2.39 24.17 -1.98
CA HIS A 11 -3.21 23.17 -1.29
C HIS A 11 -2.32 22.39 -0.34
N PRO A 12 -2.04 22.92 0.86
CA PRO A 12 -1.32 22.12 1.85
C PRO A 12 -2.14 20.86 2.12
N PRO A 13 -1.49 19.66 2.12
CA PRO A 13 -2.17 18.44 2.50
C PRO A 13 -2.75 18.64 3.91
N ASP A 14 -3.97 18.17 4.13
CA ASP A 14 -4.53 18.17 5.47
C ASP A 14 -3.69 17.28 6.40
N ASP A 15 -3.87 17.43 7.70
CA ASP A 15 -3.06 16.72 8.69
C ASP A 15 -3.20 15.20 8.59
N ILE A 16 -4.34 14.71 8.11
CA ILE A 16 -4.61 13.28 7.92
C ILE A 16 -3.78 12.72 6.77
N HIS A 17 -3.76 13.40 5.62
CA HIS A 17 -2.94 13.00 4.48
C HIS A 17 -1.45 13.04 4.82
N ARG A 18 -1.03 14.08 5.51
CA ARG A 18 0.36 14.23 5.94
C ARG A 18 0.80 13.12 6.91
N ALA A 19 -0.06 12.75 7.83
CA ALA A 19 0.20 11.64 8.75
C ALA A 19 0.32 10.31 8.02
N GLY A 20 -0.54 10.07 7.01
CA GLY A 20 -0.48 8.88 6.16
C GLY A 20 0.82 8.81 5.37
N GLU A 21 1.21 9.90 4.71
CA GLU A 21 2.49 9.98 3.96
C GLU A 21 3.70 9.73 4.85
N LEU A 22 3.73 10.30 6.05
CA LEU A 22 4.81 10.08 7.00
C LEU A 22 4.88 8.62 7.48
N ALA A 23 3.73 7.97 7.66
CA ALA A 23 3.67 6.57 8.03
C ALA A 23 4.22 5.66 6.91
N GLU A 24 3.88 5.94 5.66
CA GLU A 24 4.42 5.23 4.49
C GLU A 24 5.93 5.38 4.39
N LEU A 25 6.45 6.59 4.55
CA LEU A 25 7.90 6.85 4.52
C LEU A 25 8.64 6.13 5.65
N ARG A 26 8.06 6.07 6.84
CA ARG A 26 8.63 5.31 7.96
C ARG A 26 8.70 3.82 7.67
N LEU A 27 7.62 3.26 7.16
CA LEU A 27 7.54 1.85 6.80
C LEU A 27 8.58 1.51 5.73
N GLU A 28 8.69 2.32 4.69
CA GLU A 28 9.68 2.14 3.63
C GLU A 28 11.10 2.18 4.18
N LYS A 29 11.41 3.16 5.02
CA LYS A 29 12.74 3.30 5.65
C LYS A 29 13.10 2.09 6.51
N LEU A 30 12.18 1.62 7.35
CA LEU A 30 12.38 0.44 8.18
C LEU A 30 12.55 -0.82 7.33
N SER A 31 11.75 -0.96 6.29
CA SER A 31 11.81 -2.11 5.38
C SER A 31 13.13 -2.15 4.62
N ARG A 32 13.63 -1.00 4.16
CA ARG A 32 14.93 -0.91 3.49
C ARG A 32 16.09 -1.26 4.41
N ALA A 33 16.03 -0.84 5.69
CA ALA A 33 17.03 -1.21 6.68
C ALA A 33 17.05 -2.72 6.93
N ALA A 34 15.88 -3.33 7.14
CA ALA A 34 15.74 -4.78 7.31
C ALA A 34 16.14 -5.53 6.02
N GLY A 35 15.82 -4.99 4.86
CA GLY A 35 16.19 -5.56 3.57
C GLY A 35 17.70 -5.65 3.36
N ARG A 36 18.45 -4.63 3.76
CA ARG A 36 19.91 -4.65 3.69
C ARG A 36 20.52 -5.77 4.54
N GLU A 37 19.95 -6.01 5.71
CA GLU A 37 20.43 -7.08 6.61
C GLU A 37 20.07 -8.49 6.10
N ASN A 38 18.93 -8.63 5.43
CA ASN A 38 18.37 -9.93 5.05
C ASN A 38 18.47 -10.23 3.52
N GLY A 39 19.04 -9.33 2.74
CA GLY A 39 19.14 -9.51 1.29
C GLY A 39 17.81 -9.36 0.56
N TRP A 40 16.87 -8.62 1.12
CA TRP A 40 15.59 -8.35 0.47
C TRP A 40 15.68 -7.15 -0.48
N HIS A 41 14.86 -7.19 -1.51
CA HIS A 41 14.65 -6.06 -2.41
C HIS A 41 13.34 -5.34 -2.04
N ILE A 42 13.43 -4.01 -1.87
CA ILE A 42 12.33 -3.18 -1.42
C ILE A 42 11.97 -2.18 -2.52
N PHE A 43 10.68 -2.13 -2.87
CA PHE A 43 10.14 -1.19 -3.85
C PHE A 43 9.00 -0.40 -3.20
N GLY A 44 9.16 0.92 -3.09
CA GLY A 44 8.13 1.81 -2.56
C GLY A 44 7.33 2.49 -3.67
N SER A 45 6.04 2.73 -3.42
CA SER A 45 5.12 3.45 -4.32
C SER A 45 5.14 2.90 -5.76
N VAL A 46 4.92 1.61 -5.90
CA VAL A 46 4.92 0.92 -7.19
C VAL A 46 3.58 1.13 -7.89
N ARG A 47 3.60 1.58 -9.14
CA ARG A 47 2.41 1.68 -9.98
C ARG A 47 2.43 0.58 -11.03
N ILE A 48 1.38 -0.23 -11.03
CA ILE A 48 1.23 -1.34 -11.96
C ILE A 48 0.01 -1.13 -12.86
N PRO A 49 0.10 -1.52 -14.15
CA PRO A 49 -1.06 -1.47 -15.03
C PRO A 49 -2.10 -2.49 -14.60
N ASP A 50 -3.37 -2.11 -14.71
CA ASP A 50 -4.49 -3.02 -14.46
C ASP A 50 -4.88 -3.69 -15.78
N PRO A 51 -4.66 -5.00 -15.94
CA PRO A 51 -4.94 -5.69 -17.19
C PRO A 51 -6.43 -5.92 -17.45
N ASP A 52 -7.27 -5.81 -16.43
CA ASP A 52 -8.70 -6.09 -16.53
C ASP A 52 -9.52 -4.81 -16.73
N ASP A 53 -9.28 -3.77 -15.92
CA ASP A 53 -10.09 -2.55 -15.90
C ASP A 53 -9.37 -1.33 -16.52
N GLY A 54 -8.14 -1.49 -16.97
CA GLY A 54 -7.33 -0.39 -17.48
C GLY A 54 -6.83 0.55 -16.38
N GLY A 55 -6.01 1.53 -16.77
CA GLY A 55 -5.37 2.42 -15.81
C GLY A 55 -4.26 1.74 -15.01
N ARG A 56 -3.90 2.37 -13.91
CA ARG A 56 -2.85 1.90 -13.01
C ARG A 56 -3.35 1.82 -11.59
N ARG A 57 -2.79 0.87 -10.83
CA ARG A 57 -3.01 0.72 -9.40
C ARG A 57 -1.69 0.93 -8.66
N GLU A 58 -1.75 1.62 -7.53
CA GLU A 58 -0.60 1.84 -6.68
C GLU A 58 -0.51 0.76 -5.61
N ILE A 59 0.71 0.31 -5.38
CA ILE A 59 1.07 -0.57 -4.26
C ILE A 59 2.03 0.22 -3.39
N ASP A 60 1.74 0.35 -2.11
CA ASP A 60 2.54 1.17 -1.20
C ASP A 60 3.96 0.61 -1.04
N LEU A 61 4.08 -0.70 -0.91
CA LEU A 61 5.37 -1.34 -0.73
C LEU A 61 5.34 -2.78 -1.26
N VAL A 62 6.39 -3.15 -1.97
CA VAL A 62 6.66 -4.54 -2.40
C VAL A 62 7.99 -4.98 -1.83
N ILE A 63 8.01 -6.12 -1.18
CA ILE A 63 9.22 -6.74 -0.62
C ILE A 63 9.45 -8.06 -1.33
N ILE A 64 10.64 -8.25 -1.89
CA ILE A 64 11.03 -9.50 -2.52
C ILE A 64 12.21 -10.09 -1.75
N GLY A 65 12.02 -11.30 -1.23
CA GLY A 65 13.05 -12.04 -0.53
C GLY A 65 12.97 -13.53 -0.85
N GLY A 66 14.06 -14.10 -1.33
CA GLY A 66 14.08 -15.50 -1.78
C GLY A 66 13.03 -15.74 -2.88
N ASN A 67 12.14 -16.70 -2.66
CA ASN A 67 11.05 -17.04 -3.58
C ASN A 67 9.72 -16.36 -3.22
N THR A 68 9.75 -15.40 -2.30
CA THR A 68 8.53 -14.77 -1.77
C THR A 68 8.46 -13.32 -2.20
N MET A 69 7.29 -12.92 -2.68
CA MET A 69 6.92 -11.53 -2.90
C MET A 69 5.81 -11.15 -1.91
N LEU A 70 6.07 -10.15 -1.10
CA LEU A 70 5.10 -9.62 -0.15
C LEU A 70 4.61 -8.27 -0.64
N ILE A 71 3.30 -8.12 -0.72
CA ILE A 71 2.63 -6.86 -1.05
C ILE A 71 2.09 -6.27 0.24
N VAL A 72 2.48 -5.04 0.52
CA VAL A 72 2.11 -4.36 1.76
C VAL A 72 1.30 -3.13 1.43
N GLU A 73 0.16 -3.01 2.08
CA GLU A 73 -0.71 -1.85 2.05
C GLU A 73 -0.65 -1.17 3.42
N GLN A 74 -0.20 0.07 3.46
CA GLN A 74 -0.13 0.85 4.68
C GLN A 74 -1.45 1.58 4.91
N LYS A 75 -2.03 1.40 6.09
CA LYS A 75 -3.21 2.16 6.52
C LYS A 75 -2.88 2.91 7.82
N HIS A 76 -3.13 4.20 7.81
CA HIS A 76 -2.94 5.06 8.97
C HIS A 76 -4.31 5.47 9.52
N TRP A 77 -4.92 4.55 10.24
CA TRP A 77 -6.24 4.74 10.85
C TRP A 77 -6.11 4.97 12.36
N ALA A 78 -6.97 5.82 12.90
CA ALA A 78 -7.06 6.06 14.34
C ALA A 78 -8.11 5.18 14.99
N GLY A 79 -7.98 4.97 16.30
CA GLY A 79 -8.93 4.22 17.11
C GLY A 79 -8.53 2.77 17.32
N ARG A 80 -9.51 1.96 17.68
CA ARG A 80 -9.34 0.54 17.95
C ARG A 80 -9.75 -0.29 16.73
N PHE A 81 -9.05 -1.39 16.49
CA PHE A 81 -9.35 -2.31 15.40
C PHE A 81 -9.62 -3.70 15.92
N GLU A 82 -10.59 -4.34 15.32
CA GLU A 82 -10.91 -5.74 15.55
C GLU A 82 -11.05 -6.46 14.20
N ILE A 83 -10.83 -7.77 14.21
CA ILE A 83 -11.15 -8.64 13.09
C ILE A 83 -12.33 -9.47 13.53
N ASN A 84 -13.45 -9.39 12.78
CA ASN A 84 -14.65 -10.16 13.08
C ASN A 84 -14.52 -11.62 12.65
N GLY A 85 -15.53 -12.43 12.94
CA GLY A 85 -15.56 -13.84 12.57
C GLY A 85 -15.54 -14.13 11.07
N SER A 86 -15.82 -13.13 10.23
CA SER A 86 -15.74 -13.20 8.77
C SER A 86 -14.38 -12.72 8.20
N GLY A 87 -13.43 -12.35 9.07
CA GLY A 87 -12.12 -11.84 8.67
C GLY A 87 -12.11 -10.39 8.21
N GLU A 88 -13.15 -9.63 8.50
CA GLU A 88 -13.26 -8.23 8.16
C GLU A 88 -12.66 -7.32 9.23
N PHE A 89 -12.01 -6.23 8.80
CA PHE A 89 -11.46 -5.23 9.71
C PHE A 89 -12.53 -4.22 10.12
N ILE A 90 -12.80 -4.16 11.42
CA ILE A 90 -13.74 -3.19 12.01
C ILE A 90 -12.94 -2.12 12.76
N GLN A 91 -13.16 -0.87 12.40
CA GLN A 91 -12.57 0.28 13.07
C GLN A 91 -13.59 0.89 14.03
N PHE A 92 -13.19 1.08 15.27
CA PHE A 92 -13.96 1.82 16.29
C PHE A 92 -13.27 3.16 16.53
N ARG A 93 -13.91 4.22 16.10
CA ARG A 93 -13.37 5.58 16.20
C ARG A 93 -13.64 6.17 17.59
N ASN A 94 -12.84 7.17 17.97
CA ASN A 94 -12.97 7.83 19.28
C ASN A 94 -14.31 8.55 19.46
N ASN A 95 -14.98 8.92 18.38
CA ASN A 95 -16.32 9.54 18.40
C ASN A 95 -17.47 8.52 18.58
N GLY A 96 -17.14 7.24 18.78
CA GLY A 96 -18.10 6.16 18.92
C GLY A 96 -18.61 5.57 17.61
N SER A 97 -18.20 6.09 16.46
CA SER A 97 -18.59 5.54 15.16
C SER A 97 -17.81 4.27 14.85
N GLU A 98 -18.48 3.36 14.15
CA GLU A 98 -17.94 2.10 13.69
C GLU A 98 -17.85 2.09 12.17
N HIS A 99 -16.74 1.59 11.62
CA HIS A 99 -16.55 1.50 10.18
C HIS A 99 -15.99 0.14 9.79
N ASN A 100 -16.66 -0.53 8.86
CA ASN A 100 -16.24 -1.83 8.33
C ASN A 100 -15.40 -1.65 7.08
N HIS A 101 -14.15 -2.13 7.12
CA HIS A 101 -13.22 -2.13 5.99
C HIS A 101 -13.19 -3.51 5.31
N SER A 102 -14.34 -4.01 4.90
CA SER A 102 -14.51 -5.36 4.34
C SER A 102 -13.74 -5.59 3.02
N THR A 103 -13.44 -4.53 2.28
CA THR A 103 -12.82 -4.64 0.95
C THR A 103 -11.29 -4.58 0.95
N VAL A 104 -10.65 -4.34 2.08
CA VAL A 104 -9.18 -4.15 2.16
C VAL A 104 -8.44 -5.40 1.72
N ALA A 105 -8.75 -6.55 2.31
CA ALA A 105 -8.11 -7.82 1.97
C ALA A 105 -8.31 -8.19 0.50
N GLU A 106 -9.52 -7.98 -0.03
CA GLU A 106 -9.83 -8.24 -1.44
C GLU A 106 -9.04 -7.34 -2.39
N ARG A 107 -8.88 -6.06 -2.06
CA ARG A 107 -8.07 -5.14 -2.86
C ARG A 107 -6.59 -5.54 -2.90
N ILE A 108 -6.04 -5.97 -1.78
CA ILE A 108 -4.66 -6.45 -1.72
C ILE A 108 -4.51 -7.74 -2.54
N ALA A 109 -5.42 -8.69 -2.38
CA ALA A 109 -5.43 -9.93 -3.14
C ALA A 109 -5.53 -9.67 -4.65
N ARG A 110 -6.34 -8.71 -5.07
CA ARG A 110 -6.46 -8.29 -6.48
C ARG A 110 -5.13 -7.74 -7.02
N LYS A 111 -4.44 -6.89 -6.26
CA LYS A 111 -3.12 -6.37 -6.65
C LYS A 111 -2.09 -7.50 -6.81
N ALA A 112 -2.12 -8.50 -5.93
CA ALA A 112 -1.27 -9.68 -6.04
C ALA A 112 -1.55 -10.47 -7.32
N ARG A 113 -2.82 -10.68 -7.66
CA ARG A 113 -3.22 -11.34 -8.91
C ARG A 113 -2.78 -10.56 -10.14
N MET A 114 -2.88 -9.23 -10.11
CA MET A 114 -2.42 -8.36 -11.19
C MET A 114 -0.92 -8.52 -11.44
N LEU A 115 -0.11 -8.48 -10.40
CA LEU A 115 1.34 -8.69 -10.50
C LEU A 115 1.66 -10.07 -11.07
N ASN A 116 0.97 -11.09 -10.62
CA ASN A 116 1.15 -12.45 -11.11
C ASN A 116 0.83 -12.56 -12.62
N LYS A 117 -0.26 -11.97 -13.08
CA LYS A 117 -0.61 -11.91 -14.51
C LYS A 117 0.45 -11.19 -15.35
N ILE A 118 0.96 -10.06 -14.88
CA ILE A 118 1.99 -9.30 -15.55
C ILE A 118 3.28 -10.13 -15.66
N HIS A 119 3.66 -10.81 -14.60
CA HIS A 119 4.82 -11.68 -14.57
C HIS A 119 4.68 -12.83 -15.59
N HIS A 120 3.57 -13.54 -15.57
CA HIS A 120 3.30 -14.63 -16.50
C HIS A 120 3.33 -14.17 -17.97
N LYS A 121 2.69 -13.05 -18.28
CA LYS A 121 2.69 -12.47 -19.63
C LYS A 121 4.11 -12.13 -20.10
N ARG A 122 4.92 -11.55 -19.21
CA ARG A 122 6.28 -11.12 -19.52
C ARG A 122 7.23 -12.30 -19.74
N MET A 123 7.00 -13.41 -19.06
CA MET A 123 7.77 -14.65 -19.21
C MET A 123 7.27 -15.53 -20.37
N GLY A 124 6.25 -15.10 -21.11
CA GLY A 124 5.64 -15.87 -22.18
C GLY A 124 4.91 -17.12 -21.71
N LEU A 125 4.56 -17.20 -20.44
CA LEU A 125 3.81 -18.29 -19.84
C LEU A 125 2.30 -18.11 -20.12
N LYS A 126 1.64 -19.17 -20.48
CA LYS A 126 0.19 -19.19 -20.71
C LYS A 126 -0.59 -19.65 -19.50
#